data_fe6bf8127a7a6df037776b9c2698c178
#
_entry.id   fe6bf8127a7a6df037776b9c2698c178
#
_cell.length_a   1.000
_cell.length_b   1.000
_cell.length_c   1.000
_cell.angle_alpha   90.00
_cell.angle_beta   90.00
_cell.angle_gamma   90.00
#
_symmetry.space_group_name_H-M   'P 1'
#
loop_
_entity.id
_entity.type
_entity.pdbx_description
1 polymer ?
#
loop_
_entity_poly.entity_id
_entity_poly.type
_entity_poly.pdbx_seq_one_letter_code
_entity_poly.pdbx_strand_id
1 'polypeptide(L)'
;MSYWRTKYMNQSNNNAKFAFFYMLSLVALIFMALSAGMIVFQIINKLIKDIIEQYSGSFNSGSLKFAISALIISTPIYYFTARQIYKNLYTGALSKDSGIRKWLTYFILFVSSVVMIGWLIGTINTFLDGDLTLKFALKSLTAVAIAGAVFGFYFYDIKREEIAGKKDMIIKTFFWSSLIIILAIFIGSLFIVESPKETRLRKIDEVVLNRFNSIDNAINMYFADMEKLPKNLDTISDYSNHLSKDELADPETDKKFDYNVLSEKKYELCGDFRTSNLDQEDIRAEYFKERWPHDTGYQCLMQLVNVREGLERLDR
;
A
#
# COMPACT_ATOMS: atom_id res chain seq x y z
N MET A 1 18.48 -46.29 -32.39
CA MET A 1 17.89 -44.93 -32.55
C MET A 1 16.92 -44.53 -31.44
N SER A 2 16.18 -45.43 -30.80
CA SER A 2 15.21 -45.13 -29.72
C SER A 2 15.83 -44.61 -28.41
N TYR A 3 16.99 -45.17 -27.98
CA TYR A 3 17.67 -44.80 -26.72
C TYR A 3 18.14 -43.34 -26.66
N TRP A 4 18.65 -42.83 -27.76
CA TRP A 4 19.08 -41.43 -27.89
C TRP A 4 17.88 -40.45 -27.87
N ARG A 5 16.79 -40.80 -28.49
CA ARG A 5 15.57 -39.97 -28.56
C ARG A 5 14.89 -39.84 -27.16
N THR A 6 14.83 -40.91 -26.39
CA THR A 6 14.32 -40.87 -25.01
C THR A 6 15.22 -40.10 -24.05
N LYS A 7 16.54 -40.17 -24.22
CA LYS A 7 17.49 -39.39 -23.39
C LYS A 7 17.41 -37.87 -23.67
N TYR A 8 17.27 -37.47 -24.94
CA TYR A 8 17.10 -36.07 -25.30
C TYR A 8 15.73 -35.51 -24.89
N MET A 9 14.67 -36.25 -25.00
CA MET A 9 13.31 -35.87 -24.52
C MET A 9 13.27 -35.73 -23.00
N ASN A 10 13.93 -36.58 -22.26
CA ASN A 10 13.97 -36.49 -20.77
C ASN A 10 14.82 -35.33 -20.30
N GLN A 11 15.88 -34.98 -21.02
CA GLN A 11 16.75 -33.83 -20.72
C GLN A 11 16.05 -32.50 -21.07
N SER A 12 15.26 -32.43 -22.13
CA SER A 12 14.45 -31.28 -22.51
C SER A 12 13.34 -30.99 -21.49
N ASN A 13 12.60 -32.01 -21.04
CA ASN A 13 11.55 -31.86 -20.03
C ASN A 13 12.12 -31.38 -18.67
N ASN A 14 13.31 -31.84 -18.28
CA ASN A 14 13.94 -31.36 -17.06
C ASN A 14 14.37 -29.90 -17.12
N ASN A 15 14.85 -29.43 -18.29
CA ASN A 15 15.23 -28.05 -18.48
C ASN A 15 14.05 -27.08 -18.38
N ALA A 16 12.89 -27.42 -18.95
CA ALA A 16 11.67 -26.62 -18.86
C ALA A 16 11.14 -26.50 -17.40
N LYS A 17 11.17 -27.63 -16.66
CA LYS A 17 10.80 -27.64 -15.25
C LYS A 17 11.70 -26.73 -14.40
N PHE A 18 13.01 -26.77 -14.61
CA PHE A 18 13.94 -25.93 -13.88
C PHE A 18 13.79 -24.45 -14.25
N ALA A 19 13.56 -24.16 -15.54
CA ALA A 19 13.27 -22.81 -15.99
C ALA A 19 12.06 -22.22 -15.27
N PHE A 20 10.99 -23.00 -15.16
CA PHE A 20 9.78 -22.59 -14.43
C PHE A 20 10.08 -22.28 -12.96
N PHE A 21 10.81 -23.14 -12.24
CA PHE A 21 11.14 -22.89 -10.84
C PHE A 21 12.00 -21.64 -10.66
N TYR A 22 12.96 -21.38 -11.55
CA TYR A 22 13.79 -20.19 -11.49
C TYR A 22 12.99 -18.93 -11.78
N MET A 23 12.12 -18.93 -12.79
CA MET A 23 11.26 -17.78 -13.12
C MET A 23 10.27 -17.50 -11.99
N LEU A 24 9.63 -18.56 -11.44
CA LEU A 24 8.71 -18.41 -10.33
C LEU A 24 9.42 -17.87 -9.06
N SER A 25 10.64 -18.36 -8.80
CA SER A 25 11.47 -17.89 -7.68
C SER A 25 11.86 -16.42 -7.86
N LEU A 26 12.18 -15.98 -9.09
CA LEU A 26 12.49 -14.60 -9.41
C LEU A 26 11.29 -13.68 -9.15
N VAL A 27 10.12 -14.03 -9.67
CA VAL A 27 8.90 -13.24 -9.45
C VAL A 27 8.55 -13.16 -7.97
N ALA A 28 8.60 -14.29 -7.27
CA ALA A 28 8.34 -14.33 -5.83
C ALA A 28 9.37 -13.50 -5.02
N LEU A 29 10.65 -13.52 -5.41
CA LEU A 29 11.70 -12.69 -4.80
C LEU A 29 11.41 -11.20 -4.97
N ILE A 30 11.02 -10.77 -6.18
CA ILE A 30 10.69 -9.37 -6.46
C ILE A 30 9.52 -8.92 -5.58
N PHE A 31 8.42 -9.68 -5.57
CA PHE A 31 7.27 -9.32 -4.73
C PHE A 31 7.62 -9.32 -3.23
N MET A 32 8.39 -10.30 -2.77
CA MET A 32 8.81 -10.40 -1.36
C MET A 32 9.70 -9.21 -0.96
N ALA A 33 10.70 -8.85 -1.77
CA ALA A 33 11.61 -7.75 -1.49
C ALA A 33 10.90 -6.39 -1.51
N LEU A 34 10.06 -6.14 -2.53
CA LEU A 34 9.28 -4.91 -2.64
C LEU A 34 8.27 -4.78 -1.50
N SER A 35 7.56 -5.86 -1.16
CA SER A 35 6.59 -5.86 -0.07
C SER A 35 7.25 -5.62 1.28
N ALA A 36 8.38 -6.26 1.55
CA ALA A 36 9.15 -6.02 2.76
C ALA A 36 9.60 -4.55 2.86
N GLY A 37 10.11 -3.99 1.77
CA GLY A 37 10.49 -2.57 1.70
C GLY A 37 9.30 -1.64 1.93
N MET A 38 8.17 -1.89 1.26
CA MET A 38 6.93 -1.10 1.43
C MET A 38 6.42 -1.14 2.87
N ILE A 39 6.41 -2.30 3.53
CA ILE A 39 6.00 -2.41 4.94
C ILE A 39 6.90 -1.54 5.82
N VAL A 40 8.22 -1.66 5.68
CA VAL A 40 9.16 -0.85 6.47
C VAL A 40 8.97 0.64 6.18
N PHE A 41 8.73 1.04 4.92
CA PHE A 41 8.44 2.43 4.56
C PHE A 41 7.17 2.94 5.23
N GLN A 42 6.10 2.13 5.29
CA GLN A 42 4.87 2.52 5.98
C GLN A 42 5.05 2.60 7.50
N ILE A 43 5.89 1.73 8.09
CA ILE A 43 6.29 1.83 9.50
C ILE A 43 7.02 3.15 9.76
N ILE A 44 7.99 3.50 8.91
CA ILE A 44 8.73 4.77 9.00
C ILE A 44 7.79 5.95 8.85
N ASN A 45 6.87 5.91 7.86
CA ASN A 45 5.90 6.97 7.61
C ASN A 45 5.00 7.22 8.83
N LYS A 46 4.58 6.17 9.53
CA LYS A 46 3.71 6.29 10.72
C LYS A 46 4.45 6.76 11.96
N LEU A 47 5.71 6.33 12.13
CA LEU A 47 6.48 6.66 13.34
C LEU A 47 7.18 8.02 13.26
N ILE A 48 7.54 8.47 12.05
CA ILE A 48 8.30 9.72 11.85
C ILE A 48 7.45 10.70 11.07
N LYS A 49 6.97 11.73 11.78
CA LYS A 49 6.27 12.87 11.16
C LYS A 49 7.31 13.87 10.66
N ASP A 50 7.20 14.25 9.41
CA ASP A 50 8.05 15.25 8.78
C ASP A 50 7.20 16.36 8.18
N ILE A 51 7.56 17.60 8.47
CA ILE A 51 6.79 18.80 8.04
C ILE A 51 7.06 19.09 6.56
N ILE A 52 8.26 18.77 6.06
CA ILE A 52 8.70 19.13 4.71
C ILE A 52 8.14 18.12 3.67
N GLU A 53 7.94 16.85 4.05
CA GLU A 53 7.41 15.81 3.17
C GLU A 53 5.87 15.66 3.22
N GLN A 54 5.14 16.77 3.28
CA GLN A 54 3.68 16.77 3.48
C GLN A 54 2.92 15.93 2.42
N TYR A 55 3.48 15.73 1.22
CA TYR A 55 2.79 15.03 0.11
C TYR A 55 3.45 13.75 -0.38
N SER A 56 4.75 13.55 -0.21
CA SER A 56 5.47 12.42 -0.82
C SER A 56 5.79 11.25 0.11
N GLY A 57 5.54 11.38 1.39
CA GLY A 57 6.02 10.43 2.39
C GLY A 57 5.04 10.05 3.48
N SER A 58 3.74 10.36 3.36
CA SER A 58 2.74 10.08 4.40
C SER A 58 2.33 8.60 4.44
N PHE A 59 1.79 8.22 5.59
CA PHE A 59 1.25 6.88 5.81
C PHE A 59 0.06 6.59 4.87
N ASN A 60 0.08 5.40 4.26
CA ASN A 60 -0.98 4.93 3.39
C ASN A 60 -1.39 3.50 3.79
N SER A 61 -2.56 3.39 4.40
CA SER A 61 -3.14 2.12 4.87
C SER A 61 -3.37 1.12 3.73
N GLY A 62 -3.77 1.59 2.53
CA GLY A 62 -3.98 0.72 1.37
C GLY A 62 -2.69 0.08 0.88
N SER A 63 -1.61 0.86 0.79
CA SER A 63 -0.27 0.36 0.43
C SER A 63 0.27 -0.64 1.46
N LEU A 64 0.04 -0.40 2.75
CA LEU A 64 0.41 -1.34 3.81
C LEU A 64 -0.34 -2.66 3.67
N LYS A 65 -1.67 -2.63 3.49
CA LYS A 65 -2.51 -3.82 3.32
C LYS A 65 -2.12 -4.63 2.09
N PHE A 66 -1.84 -3.96 0.97
CA PHE A 66 -1.32 -4.60 -0.24
C PHE A 66 0.02 -5.30 0.02
N ALA A 67 0.96 -4.59 0.65
CA ALA A 67 2.29 -5.14 0.94
C ALA A 67 2.24 -6.35 1.88
N ILE A 68 1.40 -6.32 2.92
CA ILE A 68 1.17 -7.47 3.81
C ILE A 68 0.64 -8.67 3.02
N SER A 69 -0.38 -8.47 2.18
CA SER A 69 -0.98 -9.54 1.37
C SER A 69 0.03 -10.13 0.39
N ALA A 70 0.81 -9.29 -0.28
CA ALA A 70 1.83 -9.72 -1.22
C ALA A 70 2.98 -10.47 -0.51
N LEU A 71 3.38 -10.05 0.70
CA LEU A 71 4.39 -10.72 1.51
C LEU A 71 3.94 -12.11 1.94
N ILE A 72 2.69 -12.26 2.41
CA ILE A 72 2.12 -13.55 2.83
C ILE A 72 2.12 -14.55 1.68
N ILE A 73 1.83 -14.10 0.45
CA ILE A 73 1.75 -14.99 -0.72
C ILE A 73 3.15 -15.28 -1.28
N SER A 74 3.97 -14.26 -1.45
CA SER A 74 5.27 -14.39 -2.13
C SER A 74 6.31 -15.15 -1.29
N THR A 75 6.30 -14.96 0.04
CA THR A 75 7.28 -15.59 0.93
C THR A 75 7.27 -17.12 0.85
N PRO A 76 6.16 -17.85 1.06
CA PRO A 76 6.16 -19.31 0.94
C PRO A 76 6.52 -19.78 -0.46
N ILE A 77 6.10 -19.07 -1.51
CA ILE A 77 6.43 -19.43 -2.89
C ILE A 77 7.94 -19.33 -3.11
N TYR A 78 8.57 -18.23 -2.68
CA TYR A 78 10.02 -18.04 -2.80
C TYR A 78 10.79 -19.13 -2.07
N TYR A 79 10.50 -19.36 -0.79
CA TYR A 79 11.25 -20.34 0.00
C TYR A 79 11.01 -21.78 -0.47
N PHE A 80 9.81 -22.11 -0.95
CA PHE A 80 9.56 -23.42 -1.54
C PHE A 80 10.34 -23.61 -2.84
N THR A 81 10.28 -22.68 -3.77
CA THR A 81 10.99 -22.75 -5.05
C THR A 81 12.51 -22.74 -4.86
N ALA A 82 13.02 -21.85 -4.02
CA ALA A 82 14.44 -21.80 -3.66
C ALA A 82 14.93 -23.12 -3.06
N ARG A 83 14.15 -23.73 -2.15
CA ARG A 83 14.48 -25.05 -1.59
C ARG A 83 14.51 -26.13 -2.65
N GLN A 84 13.58 -26.13 -3.61
CA GLN A 84 13.57 -27.08 -4.72
C GLN A 84 14.79 -26.91 -5.63
N ILE A 85 15.14 -25.69 -5.97
CA ILE A 85 16.32 -25.35 -6.76
C ILE A 85 17.59 -25.85 -6.03
N TYR A 86 17.73 -25.50 -4.75
CA TYR A 86 18.89 -25.91 -3.94
C TYR A 86 19.00 -27.43 -3.81
N LYS A 87 17.88 -28.15 -3.58
CA LYS A 87 17.85 -29.62 -3.52
C LYS A 87 18.33 -30.25 -4.84
N ASN A 88 17.87 -29.74 -5.98
CA ASN A 88 18.26 -30.28 -7.29
C ASN A 88 19.73 -29.95 -7.64
N LEU A 89 20.25 -28.79 -7.21
CA LEU A 89 21.67 -28.47 -7.32
C LEU A 89 22.53 -29.40 -6.43
N TYR A 90 22.08 -29.65 -5.20
CA TYR A 90 22.78 -30.55 -4.27
C TYR A 90 22.85 -31.99 -4.76
N THR A 91 21.76 -32.52 -5.34
CA THR A 91 21.71 -33.88 -5.88
C THR A 91 22.37 -34.03 -7.25
N GLY A 92 22.83 -32.94 -7.86
CA GLY A 92 23.41 -32.93 -9.20
C GLY A 92 22.39 -33.10 -10.34
N ALA A 93 21.09 -33.16 -10.03
CA ALA A 93 20.03 -33.21 -11.05
C ALA A 93 19.96 -31.93 -11.90
N LEU A 94 20.38 -30.81 -11.32
CA LEU A 94 20.55 -29.54 -12.00
C LEU A 94 22.04 -29.18 -12.05
N SER A 95 22.55 -28.93 -13.26
CA SER A 95 23.94 -28.51 -13.45
C SER A 95 24.16 -27.10 -12.91
N LYS A 96 25.27 -26.87 -12.20
CA LYS A 96 25.72 -25.53 -11.80
C LYS A 96 25.93 -24.60 -12.99
N ASP A 97 26.32 -25.15 -14.13
CA ASP A 97 26.61 -24.44 -15.37
C ASP A 97 25.38 -24.22 -16.27
N SER A 98 24.19 -24.54 -15.78
CA SER A 98 22.94 -24.30 -16.50
C SER A 98 22.86 -22.82 -16.93
N GLY A 99 22.66 -22.58 -18.25
CA GLY A 99 22.53 -21.24 -18.82
C GLY A 99 21.40 -20.43 -18.18
N ILE A 100 20.28 -21.09 -17.84
CA ILE A 100 19.12 -20.46 -17.17
C ILE A 100 19.51 -19.93 -15.80
N ARG A 101 20.24 -20.73 -14.99
CA ARG A 101 20.71 -20.29 -13.68
C ARG A 101 21.63 -19.06 -13.79
N LYS A 102 22.63 -19.13 -14.67
CA LYS A 102 23.60 -18.04 -14.86
C LYS A 102 22.90 -16.76 -15.31
N TRP A 103 22.05 -16.85 -16.32
CA TRP A 103 21.34 -15.69 -16.87
C TRP A 103 20.44 -15.02 -15.85
N LEU A 104 19.59 -15.78 -15.15
CA LEU A 104 18.70 -15.23 -14.12
C LEU A 104 19.44 -14.67 -12.91
N THR A 105 20.54 -15.32 -12.48
CA THR A 105 21.37 -14.80 -11.40
C THR A 105 22.03 -13.47 -11.78
N TYR A 106 22.59 -13.36 -12.97
CA TYR A 106 23.15 -12.08 -13.44
C TYR A 106 22.08 -11.02 -13.60
N PHE A 107 20.87 -11.38 -14.05
CA PHE A 107 19.75 -10.46 -14.10
C PHE A 107 19.37 -9.92 -12.70
N ILE A 108 19.30 -10.79 -11.70
CA ILE A 108 19.02 -10.37 -10.31
C ILE A 108 20.13 -9.43 -9.80
N LEU A 109 21.39 -9.76 -10.05
CA LEU A 109 22.54 -8.92 -9.66
C LEU A 109 22.47 -7.55 -10.34
N PHE A 110 22.13 -7.51 -11.63
CA PHE A 110 21.97 -6.27 -12.36
C PHE A 110 20.85 -5.42 -11.78
N VAL A 111 19.66 -5.98 -11.60
CA VAL A 111 18.50 -5.24 -11.04
C VAL A 111 18.79 -4.72 -9.64
N SER A 112 19.36 -5.55 -8.76
CA SER A 112 19.69 -5.11 -7.40
C SER A 112 20.77 -4.01 -7.38
N SER A 113 21.74 -4.04 -8.30
CA SER A 113 22.72 -2.96 -8.45
C SER A 113 22.06 -1.66 -8.90
N VAL A 114 21.15 -1.72 -9.89
CA VAL A 114 20.42 -0.55 -10.39
C VAL A 114 19.56 0.07 -9.27
N VAL A 115 18.89 -0.74 -8.46
CA VAL A 115 18.10 -0.28 -7.30
C VAL A 115 19.00 0.43 -6.29
N MET A 116 20.16 -0.16 -5.92
CA MET A 116 21.11 0.48 -5.00
C MET A 116 21.62 1.82 -5.54
N ILE A 117 22.03 1.88 -6.80
CA ILE A 117 22.52 3.11 -7.45
C ILE A 117 21.42 4.17 -7.43
N GLY A 118 20.19 3.82 -7.82
CA GLY A 118 19.07 4.76 -7.84
C GLY A 118 18.79 5.39 -6.48
N TRP A 119 18.75 4.58 -5.41
CA TRP A 119 18.56 5.08 -4.05
C TRP A 119 19.72 5.93 -3.55
N LEU A 120 20.98 5.56 -3.87
CA LEU A 120 22.15 6.37 -3.50
C LEU A 120 22.16 7.72 -4.23
N ILE A 121 21.85 7.73 -5.53
CA ILE A 121 21.71 8.99 -6.29
C ILE A 121 20.59 9.86 -5.69
N GLY A 122 19.43 9.28 -5.41
CA GLY A 122 18.32 9.98 -4.76
C GLY A 122 18.73 10.58 -3.41
N THR A 123 19.50 9.83 -2.60
CA THR A 123 19.99 10.32 -1.29
C THR A 123 20.94 11.50 -1.45
N ILE A 124 21.86 11.45 -2.41
CA ILE A 124 22.79 12.54 -2.68
C ILE A 124 22.02 13.79 -3.17
N ASN A 125 21.07 13.57 -4.09
CA ASN A 125 20.27 14.66 -4.62
C ASN A 125 19.47 15.36 -3.50
N THR A 126 18.75 14.61 -2.67
CA THR A 126 17.98 15.15 -1.54
C THR A 126 18.89 15.86 -0.51
N PHE A 127 20.14 15.37 -0.34
CA PHE A 127 21.13 16.06 0.49
C PHE A 127 21.55 17.40 -0.10
N LEU A 128 21.81 17.46 -1.42
CA LEU A 128 22.20 18.70 -2.11
C LEU A 128 21.08 19.73 -2.17
N ASP A 129 19.82 19.27 -2.23
CA ASP A 129 18.63 20.13 -2.19
C ASP A 129 18.35 20.68 -0.77
N GLY A 130 19.06 20.20 0.25
CA GLY A 130 18.84 20.57 1.66
C GLY A 130 17.64 19.89 2.34
N ASP A 131 17.01 18.93 1.66
CA ASP A 131 15.77 18.26 2.09
C ASP A 131 16.03 16.86 2.69
N LEU A 132 17.29 16.55 3.05
CA LEU A 132 17.63 15.26 3.61
C LEU A 132 17.09 15.09 5.04
N THR A 133 15.94 14.47 5.15
CA THR A 133 15.29 14.20 6.43
C THR A 133 15.68 12.82 6.96
N LEU A 134 15.53 12.62 8.29
CA LEU A 134 15.73 11.30 8.90
C LEU A 134 14.83 10.25 8.27
N LYS A 135 13.61 10.61 7.93
CA LYS A 135 12.61 9.76 7.28
C LYS A 135 13.10 9.25 5.93
N PHE A 136 13.59 10.15 5.07
CA PHE A 136 14.14 9.78 3.76
C PHE A 136 15.41 8.92 3.91
N ALA A 137 16.32 9.28 4.81
CA ALA A 137 17.55 8.54 5.07
C ALA A 137 17.27 7.10 5.50
N LEU A 138 16.30 6.85 6.39
CA LEU A 138 15.90 5.52 6.81
C LEU A 138 15.25 4.70 5.68
N LYS A 139 14.45 5.32 4.83
CA LYS A 139 13.89 4.65 3.63
C LYS A 139 14.99 4.25 2.66
N SER A 140 15.92 5.16 2.39
CA SER A 140 17.07 4.90 1.53
C SER A 140 17.93 3.75 2.08
N LEU A 141 18.25 3.81 3.37
CA LEU A 141 19.02 2.73 4.04
C LEU A 141 18.28 1.38 3.93
N THR A 142 16.97 1.36 4.12
CA THR A 142 16.16 0.14 4.00
C THR A 142 16.23 -0.43 2.59
N ALA A 143 16.04 0.40 1.56
CA ALA A 143 16.08 -0.04 0.18
C ALA A 143 17.46 -0.57 -0.22
N VAL A 144 18.53 0.14 0.15
CA VAL A 144 19.91 -0.27 -0.09
C VAL A 144 20.25 -1.55 0.67
N ALA A 145 19.78 -1.71 1.91
CA ALA A 145 20.00 -2.92 2.71
C ALA A 145 19.31 -4.15 2.08
N ILE A 146 18.05 -4.02 1.65
CA ILE A 146 17.32 -5.12 0.99
C ILE A 146 18.00 -5.49 -0.33
N ALA A 147 18.27 -4.51 -1.20
CA ALA A 147 18.93 -4.75 -2.47
C ALA A 147 20.34 -5.31 -2.30
N GLY A 148 21.09 -4.80 -1.33
CA GLY A 148 22.44 -5.28 -0.97
C GLY A 148 22.44 -6.71 -0.43
N ALA A 149 21.45 -7.09 0.37
CA ALA A 149 21.29 -8.46 0.84
C ALA A 149 21.00 -9.43 -0.32
N VAL A 150 20.08 -9.04 -1.23
CA VAL A 150 19.79 -9.82 -2.44
C VAL A 150 21.04 -9.94 -3.32
N PHE A 151 21.73 -8.82 -3.59
CA PHE A 151 22.96 -8.82 -4.37
C PHE A 151 24.02 -9.72 -3.74
N GLY A 152 24.30 -9.57 -2.46
CA GLY A 152 25.33 -10.34 -1.74
C GLY A 152 25.06 -11.85 -1.78
N PHE A 153 23.80 -12.26 -1.59
CA PHE A 153 23.41 -13.66 -1.67
C PHE A 153 23.64 -14.26 -3.05
N TYR A 154 23.13 -13.63 -4.10
CA TYR A 154 23.24 -14.15 -5.47
C TYR A 154 24.67 -14.03 -6.02
N PHE A 155 25.44 -13.02 -5.59
CA PHE A 155 26.85 -12.90 -5.90
C PHE A 155 27.68 -14.01 -5.26
N TYR A 156 27.38 -14.36 -4.02
CA TYR A 156 27.99 -15.51 -3.37
C TYR A 156 27.58 -16.81 -4.06
N ASP A 157 26.28 -17.00 -4.34
CA ASP A 157 25.78 -18.24 -4.95
C ASP A 157 26.37 -18.52 -6.34
N ILE A 158 26.59 -17.50 -7.17
CA ILE A 158 27.15 -17.69 -8.53
C ILE A 158 28.64 -18.05 -8.47
N LYS A 159 29.37 -17.59 -7.45
CA LYS A 159 30.82 -17.86 -7.27
C LYS A 159 31.13 -19.21 -6.69
N ARG A 160 30.15 -19.95 -6.19
CA ARG A 160 30.42 -21.29 -5.61
C ARG A 160 30.89 -22.29 -6.66
N GLU A 161 32.05 -22.88 -6.45
CA GLU A 161 32.65 -23.86 -7.37
C GLU A 161 32.09 -25.27 -7.17
N GLU A 162 31.93 -25.70 -5.90
CA GLU A 162 31.45 -27.03 -5.52
C GLU A 162 30.06 -26.93 -4.88
N ILE A 163 29.04 -27.43 -5.55
CA ILE A 163 27.63 -27.37 -5.08
C ILE A 163 27.09 -28.79 -4.81
N ALA A 164 27.40 -29.74 -5.70
CA ALA A 164 26.86 -31.11 -5.57
C ALA A 164 27.47 -31.85 -4.37
N GLY A 165 26.60 -32.40 -3.50
CA GLY A 165 26.99 -33.18 -2.33
C GLY A 165 27.56 -32.36 -1.15
N LYS A 166 27.76 -31.03 -1.30
CA LYS A 166 28.35 -30.19 -0.25
C LYS A 166 27.28 -29.31 0.42
N LYS A 167 27.13 -29.46 1.73
CA LYS A 167 26.23 -28.57 2.52
C LYS A 167 26.98 -27.26 2.79
N ASP A 168 26.34 -26.17 2.37
CA ASP A 168 26.90 -24.81 2.54
C ASP A 168 26.27 -24.14 3.76
N MET A 169 27.08 -23.81 4.75
CA MET A 169 26.66 -23.17 5.99
C MET A 169 26.19 -21.74 5.74
N ILE A 170 26.83 -21.00 4.82
CA ILE A 170 26.50 -19.62 4.50
C ILE A 170 25.10 -19.54 3.89
N ILE A 171 24.78 -20.43 2.95
CA ILE A 171 23.44 -20.49 2.35
C ILE A 171 22.38 -20.82 3.43
N LYS A 172 22.68 -21.76 4.33
CA LYS A 172 21.77 -22.11 5.43
C LYS A 172 21.56 -20.94 6.37
N THR A 173 22.62 -20.24 6.75
CA THR A 173 22.54 -19.06 7.62
C THR A 173 21.73 -17.96 6.95
N PHE A 174 21.99 -17.66 5.67
CA PHE A 174 21.25 -16.65 4.92
C PHE A 174 19.78 -16.99 4.80
N PHE A 175 19.45 -18.26 4.55
CA PHE A 175 18.05 -18.73 4.49
C PHE A 175 17.31 -18.46 5.80
N TRP A 176 17.91 -18.83 6.95
CA TRP A 176 17.24 -18.64 8.24
C TRP A 176 17.22 -17.18 8.68
N SER A 177 18.30 -16.43 8.47
CA SER A 177 18.33 -15.01 8.83
C SER A 177 17.33 -14.19 8.02
N SER A 178 17.24 -14.42 6.70
CA SER A 178 16.25 -13.74 5.86
C SER A 178 14.82 -14.11 6.25
N LEU A 179 14.54 -15.37 6.57
CA LEU A 179 13.23 -15.82 7.03
C LEU A 179 12.83 -15.13 8.36
N ILE A 180 13.77 -15.04 9.31
CA ILE A 180 13.51 -14.38 10.60
C ILE A 180 13.25 -12.89 10.40
N ILE A 181 14.02 -12.21 9.54
CA ILE A 181 13.82 -10.79 9.23
C ILE A 181 12.45 -10.56 8.58
N ILE A 182 12.07 -11.35 7.58
CA ILE A 182 10.76 -11.25 6.93
C ILE A 182 9.63 -11.48 7.93
N LEU A 183 9.77 -12.47 8.81
CA LEU A 183 8.79 -12.74 9.86
C LEU A 183 8.70 -11.57 10.86
N ALA A 184 9.82 -10.98 11.24
CA ALA A 184 9.85 -9.81 12.13
C ALA A 184 9.17 -8.58 11.48
N ILE A 185 9.41 -8.33 10.18
CA ILE A 185 8.75 -7.27 9.40
C ILE A 185 7.23 -7.54 9.35
N PHE A 186 6.83 -8.78 9.09
CA PHE A 186 5.42 -9.17 9.06
C PHE A 186 4.75 -8.96 10.42
N ILE A 187 5.35 -9.44 11.51
CA ILE A 187 4.81 -9.24 12.86
C ILE A 187 4.73 -7.75 13.19
N GLY A 188 5.78 -6.97 12.88
CA GLY A 188 5.79 -5.51 13.07
C GLY A 188 4.65 -4.81 12.31
N SER A 189 4.29 -5.29 11.11
CA SER A 189 3.19 -4.71 10.34
C SER A 189 1.82 -4.93 10.99
N LEU A 190 1.63 -6.02 11.76
CA LEU A 190 0.37 -6.32 12.43
C LEU A 190 0.03 -5.34 13.56
N PHE A 191 1.04 -4.68 14.15
CA PHE A 191 0.83 -3.65 15.18
C PHE A 191 0.37 -2.30 14.58
N ILE A 192 0.50 -2.13 13.27
CA ILE A 192 0.26 -0.86 12.59
C ILE A 192 -0.98 -0.92 11.71
N VAL A 193 -1.27 -2.10 11.17
CA VAL A 193 -2.43 -2.30 10.30
C VAL A 193 -3.71 -2.32 11.13
N GLU A 194 -4.70 -1.58 10.65
CA GLU A 194 -6.03 -1.63 11.25
C GLU A 194 -6.71 -2.97 11.02
N SER A 195 -7.52 -3.38 11.99
CA SER A 195 -8.29 -4.61 11.85
C SER A 195 -9.27 -4.54 10.66
N PRO A 196 -9.57 -5.66 10.00
CA PRO A 196 -10.56 -5.69 8.91
C PRO A 196 -11.95 -5.18 9.35
N LYS A 197 -12.32 -5.42 10.63
CA LYS A 197 -13.58 -4.94 11.22
C LYS A 197 -13.60 -3.41 11.27
N GLU A 198 -12.57 -2.80 11.83
CA GLU A 198 -12.43 -1.35 11.95
C GLU A 198 -12.38 -0.67 10.57
N THR A 199 -11.62 -1.26 9.63
CA THR A 199 -11.61 -0.78 8.24
C THR A 199 -13.01 -0.80 7.60
N ARG A 200 -13.82 -1.83 7.90
CA ARG A 200 -15.20 -1.91 7.38
C ARG A 200 -16.09 -0.82 7.97
N LEU A 201 -16.01 -0.61 9.28
CA LEU A 201 -16.76 0.44 9.97
C LEU A 201 -16.42 1.82 9.42
N ARG A 202 -15.12 2.10 9.23
CA ARG A 202 -14.65 3.34 8.61
C ARG A 202 -15.19 3.54 7.19
N LYS A 203 -15.23 2.50 6.37
CA LYS A 203 -15.83 2.60 5.02
C LYS A 203 -17.32 2.93 5.05
N ILE A 204 -18.05 2.48 6.07
CA ILE A 204 -19.45 2.85 6.25
C ILE A 204 -19.53 4.34 6.60
N ASP A 205 -18.69 4.82 7.53
CA ASP A 205 -18.63 6.25 7.87
C ASP A 205 -18.20 7.12 6.68
N GLU A 206 -17.28 6.66 5.82
CA GLU A 206 -16.95 7.34 4.56
C GLU A 206 -18.19 7.48 3.63
N VAL A 207 -19.07 6.48 3.60
CA VAL A 207 -20.34 6.59 2.83
C VAL A 207 -21.27 7.61 3.47
N VAL A 208 -21.38 7.65 4.80
CA VAL A 208 -22.14 8.68 5.54
C VAL A 208 -21.60 10.07 5.22
N LEU A 209 -20.27 10.27 5.27
CA LEU A 209 -19.65 11.55 4.97
C LEU A 209 -19.82 11.97 3.50
N ASN A 210 -19.81 11.02 2.56
CA ASN A 210 -20.12 11.31 1.16
C ASN A 210 -21.58 11.75 0.99
N ARG A 211 -22.52 11.11 1.72
CA ARG A 211 -23.93 11.54 1.73
C ARG A 211 -24.07 12.95 2.33
N PHE A 212 -23.34 13.24 3.41
CA PHE A 212 -23.28 14.60 3.97
C PHE A 212 -22.73 15.62 2.97
N ASN A 213 -21.70 15.28 2.20
CA ASN A 213 -21.22 16.15 1.12
C ASN A 213 -22.29 16.37 0.02
N SER A 214 -23.04 15.33 -0.36
CA SER A 214 -24.11 15.46 -1.34
C SER A 214 -25.24 16.37 -0.82
N ILE A 215 -25.62 16.20 0.45
CA ILE A 215 -26.62 17.04 1.12
C ILE A 215 -26.14 18.48 1.23
N ASP A 216 -24.90 18.70 1.67
CA ASP A 216 -24.28 20.03 1.79
C ASP A 216 -24.23 20.75 0.43
N ASN A 217 -23.85 20.06 -0.64
CA ASN A 217 -23.86 20.62 -1.98
C ASN A 217 -25.29 21.02 -2.42
N ALA A 218 -26.28 20.19 -2.14
CA ALA A 218 -27.67 20.48 -2.47
C ALA A 218 -28.23 21.65 -1.64
N ILE A 219 -27.86 21.77 -0.35
CA ILE A 219 -28.20 22.93 0.49
C ILE A 219 -27.58 24.21 -0.07
N ASN A 220 -26.31 24.17 -0.48
CA ASN A 220 -25.63 25.33 -1.06
C ASN A 220 -26.28 25.77 -2.38
N MET A 221 -26.70 24.83 -3.23
CA MET A 221 -27.43 25.12 -4.47
C MET A 221 -28.80 25.75 -4.16
N TYR A 222 -29.57 25.15 -3.24
CA TYR A 222 -30.87 25.68 -2.82
C TYR A 222 -30.75 27.11 -2.26
N PHE A 223 -29.72 27.35 -1.42
CA PHE A 223 -29.46 28.67 -0.85
C PHE A 223 -29.08 29.70 -1.92
N ALA A 224 -28.29 29.32 -2.92
CA ALA A 224 -27.92 30.22 -4.02
C ALA A 224 -29.11 30.71 -4.83
N ASP A 225 -30.16 29.87 -4.98
CA ASP A 225 -31.36 30.21 -5.74
C ASP A 225 -32.47 30.89 -4.90
N MET A 226 -32.60 30.46 -3.64
CA MET A 226 -33.70 30.90 -2.77
C MET A 226 -33.30 31.92 -1.69
N GLU A 227 -31.99 32.21 -1.55
CA GLU A 227 -31.41 33.10 -0.54
C GLU A 227 -31.76 32.75 0.91
N LYS A 228 -32.20 31.51 1.16
CA LYS A 228 -32.60 30.98 2.47
C LYS A 228 -32.28 29.49 2.60
N LEU A 229 -32.04 29.05 3.82
CA LEU A 229 -31.84 27.62 4.12
C LEU A 229 -33.18 26.85 3.94
N PRO A 230 -33.10 25.58 3.47
CA PRO A 230 -34.27 24.71 3.40
C PRO A 230 -34.83 24.40 4.80
N LYS A 231 -36.11 24.15 4.89
CA LYS A 231 -36.78 23.85 6.18
C LYS A 231 -36.42 22.45 6.71
N ASN A 232 -36.25 21.51 5.81
CA ASN A 232 -35.93 20.12 6.10
C ASN A 232 -35.24 19.46 4.90
N LEU A 233 -34.70 18.25 5.10
CA LEU A 233 -33.99 17.50 4.04
C LEU A 233 -34.91 17.04 2.93
N ASP A 234 -36.18 16.76 3.20
CA ASP A 234 -37.15 16.35 2.16
C ASP A 234 -37.36 17.48 1.13
N THR A 235 -37.35 18.76 1.57
CA THR A 235 -37.42 19.93 0.67
C THR A 235 -36.24 19.97 -0.31
N ILE A 236 -35.06 19.53 0.10
CA ILE A 236 -33.88 19.53 -0.75
C ILE A 236 -33.95 18.38 -1.77
N SER A 237 -34.39 17.20 -1.34
CA SER A 237 -34.59 16.06 -2.24
C SER A 237 -35.61 16.33 -3.32
N ASP A 238 -36.70 17.05 -3.01
CA ASP A 238 -37.72 17.44 -3.98
C ASP A 238 -37.22 18.54 -4.92
N TYR A 239 -36.26 19.38 -4.47
CA TYR A 239 -35.66 20.45 -5.27
C TYR A 239 -34.53 19.94 -6.16
N SER A 240 -33.68 19.09 -5.66
CA SER A 240 -32.49 18.59 -6.35
C SER A 240 -32.75 17.23 -7.02
N ASN A 241 -32.79 17.23 -8.37
CA ASN A 241 -32.89 15.98 -9.14
C ASN A 241 -31.70 15.03 -8.98
N HIS A 242 -30.65 15.46 -8.28
CA HIS A 242 -29.40 14.71 -8.11
C HIS A 242 -29.25 14.07 -6.72
N LEU A 243 -30.17 14.33 -5.78
CA LEU A 243 -30.14 13.79 -4.43
C LEU A 243 -31.30 12.82 -4.23
N SER A 244 -31.01 11.55 -4.14
CA SER A 244 -32.03 10.52 -3.90
C SER A 244 -32.47 10.51 -2.44
N LYS A 245 -33.73 10.06 -2.18
CA LYS A 245 -34.22 9.95 -0.78
C LYS A 245 -33.40 9.00 0.07
N ASP A 246 -32.79 8.00 -0.54
CA ASP A 246 -31.94 7.04 0.16
C ASP A 246 -30.61 7.66 0.65
N GLU A 247 -30.17 8.76 0.01
CA GLU A 247 -28.98 9.51 0.44
C GLU A 247 -29.22 10.38 1.67
N LEU A 248 -30.48 10.58 2.06
CA LEU A 248 -30.85 11.33 3.27
C LEU A 248 -30.84 10.48 4.54
N ALA A 249 -30.43 9.24 4.48
CA ALA A 249 -30.42 8.29 5.58
C ALA A 249 -29.07 7.61 5.76
N ASP A 250 -28.86 6.98 6.88
CA ASP A 250 -27.68 6.16 7.15
C ASP A 250 -27.69 4.90 6.27
N PRO A 251 -26.57 4.52 5.63
CA PRO A 251 -26.55 3.42 4.66
C PRO A 251 -26.75 2.02 5.24
N GLU A 252 -26.65 1.88 6.55
CA GLU A 252 -26.76 0.58 7.23
C GLU A 252 -28.05 0.44 8.04
N THR A 253 -28.51 1.54 8.65
CA THR A 253 -29.69 1.53 9.54
C THR A 253 -30.93 2.11 8.93
N ASP A 254 -30.84 2.73 7.75
CA ASP A 254 -31.90 3.47 7.05
C ASP A 254 -32.51 4.61 7.91
N LYS A 255 -31.88 4.97 9.02
CA LYS A 255 -32.30 6.09 9.88
C LYS A 255 -31.99 7.39 9.17
N LYS A 256 -33.01 8.25 8.97
CA LYS A 256 -32.80 9.58 8.37
C LYS A 256 -31.82 10.40 9.20
N PHE A 257 -30.97 11.17 8.50
CA PHE A 257 -30.12 12.15 9.13
C PHE A 257 -30.93 13.30 9.71
N ASP A 258 -30.48 13.83 10.84
CA ASP A 258 -31.11 15.01 11.41
C ASP A 258 -30.45 16.26 10.84
N TYR A 259 -31.30 17.27 10.56
CA TYR A 259 -30.89 18.54 10.01
C TYR A 259 -31.48 19.67 10.83
N ASN A 260 -30.66 20.56 11.34
CA ASN A 260 -31.06 21.68 12.16
C ASN A 260 -30.50 22.99 11.60
N VAL A 261 -31.36 23.99 11.45
CA VAL A 261 -30.98 25.35 11.08
C VAL A 261 -30.61 26.11 12.34
N LEU A 262 -29.35 26.57 12.43
CA LEU A 262 -28.82 27.29 13.59
C LEU A 262 -28.90 28.81 13.41
N SER A 263 -28.77 29.32 12.17
CA SER A 263 -28.92 30.71 11.83
C SER A 263 -29.21 30.86 10.33
N GLU A 264 -29.32 32.09 9.80
CA GLU A 264 -29.60 32.35 8.39
C GLU A 264 -28.65 31.63 7.41
N LYS A 265 -27.39 31.43 7.81
CA LYS A 265 -26.33 30.84 6.97
C LYS A 265 -25.64 29.63 7.63
N LYS A 266 -26.11 29.20 8.80
CA LYS A 266 -25.53 28.12 9.58
C LYS A 266 -26.53 26.99 9.77
N TYR A 267 -26.06 25.76 9.58
CA TYR A 267 -26.84 24.56 9.83
C TYR A 267 -25.92 23.44 10.35
N GLU A 268 -26.52 22.38 10.85
CA GLU A 268 -25.83 21.17 11.22
C GLU A 268 -26.49 19.94 10.63
N LEU A 269 -25.66 18.96 10.28
CA LEU A 269 -26.09 17.61 9.91
C LEU A 269 -25.66 16.66 10.99
N CYS A 270 -26.61 15.83 11.48
CA CYS A 270 -26.34 14.91 12.54
C CYS A 270 -26.53 13.46 12.06
N GLY A 271 -25.65 12.57 12.51
CA GLY A 271 -25.69 11.15 12.20
C GLY A 271 -24.88 10.32 13.18
N ASP A 272 -25.01 9.00 13.09
CA ASP A 272 -24.29 8.06 13.92
C ASP A 272 -23.01 7.60 13.21
N PHE A 273 -21.84 7.81 13.85
CA PHE A 273 -20.53 7.40 13.35
C PHE A 273 -19.99 6.22 14.15
N ARG A 274 -19.42 5.23 13.44
CA ARG A 274 -18.89 3.98 14.01
C ARG A 274 -17.44 4.13 14.46
N THR A 275 -16.73 5.09 13.87
CA THR A 275 -15.30 5.35 14.13
C THR A 275 -15.06 6.85 14.30
N SER A 276 -13.91 7.21 14.91
CA SER A 276 -13.44 8.59 14.94
C SER A 276 -12.52 8.87 13.74
N ASN A 277 -12.57 10.09 13.17
CA ASN A 277 -11.60 10.54 12.18
C ASN A 277 -10.59 11.54 12.74
N LEU A 278 -10.68 11.92 14.01
CA LEU A 278 -9.84 12.97 14.61
C LEU A 278 -8.35 12.60 14.65
N ASP A 279 -8.03 11.33 14.88
CA ASP A 279 -6.66 10.81 14.98
C ASP A 279 -6.18 10.10 13.68
N GLN A 280 -6.93 10.22 12.59
CA GLN A 280 -6.56 9.59 11.34
C GLN A 280 -5.39 10.34 10.67
N GLU A 281 -4.37 9.59 10.29
CA GLU A 281 -3.16 10.09 9.64
C GLU A 281 -3.07 9.68 8.15
N ASP A 282 -4.12 9.03 7.61
CA ASP A 282 -4.16 8.63 6.19
C ASP A 282 -4.51 9.85 5.34
N ILE A 283 -3.74 10.11 4.28
CA ILE A 283 -3.96 11.23 3.34
C ILE A 283 -5.40 11.27 2.83
N ARG A 284 -6.01 10.10 2.59
CA ARG A 284 -7.39 10.03 2.09
C ARG A 284 -8.43 10.50 3.10
N ALA A 285 -8.11 10.35 4.38
CA ALA A 285 -8.98 10.76 5.47
C ALA A 285 -8.86 12.26 5.80
N GLU A 286 -7.76 12.91 5.40
CA GLU A 286 -7.47 14.30 5.74
C GLU A 286 -8.56 15.26 5.24
N TYR A 287 -9.05 15.08 4.00
CA TYR A 287 -10.16 15.87 3.45
C TYR A 287 -11.43 15.80 4.32
N PHE A 288 -11.82 14.60 4.74
CA PHE A 288 -13.01 14.44 5.59
C PHE A 288 -12.76 14.93 7.02
N LYS A 289 -11.55 14.77 7.53
CA LYS A 289 -11.16 15.26 8.85
C LYS A 289 -11.23 16.79 8.94
N GLU A 290 -10.83 17.50 7.89
CA GLU A 290 -10.91 18.95 7.84
C GLU A 290 -12.34 19.44 7.69
N ARG A 291 -13.14 18.81 6.84
CA ARG A 291 -14.50 19.25 6.53
C ARG A 291 -15.54 18.74 7.52
N TRP A 292 -15.42 17.48 7.94
CA TRP A 292 -16.39 16.75 8.77
C TRP A 292 -15.70 16.07 9.95
N PRO A 293 -15.06 16.84 10.86
CA PRO A 293 -14.42 16.26 12.04
C PRO A 293 -15.46 15.63 12.94
N HIS A 294 -15.30 14.36 13.28
CA HIS A 294 -16.25 13.63 14.15
C HIS A 294 -15.55 12.61 15.02
N ASP A 295 -16.16 12.32 16.15
CA ASP A 295 -15.84 11.19 17.01
C ASP A 295 -16.88 10.08 16.81
N THR A 296 -16.70 8.95 17.50
CA THR A 296 -17.66 7.84 17.51
C THR A 296 -18.98 8.23 18.15
N GLY A 297 -20.08 7.63 17.67
CA GLY A 297 -21.42 7.85 18.18
C GLY A 297 -22.19 8.91 17.43
N TYR A 298 -23.28 9.38 18.05
CA TYR A 298 -24.13 10.42 17.45
C TYR A 298 -23.44 11.78 17.50
N GLN A 299 -23.20 12.38 16.33
CA GLN A 299 -22.49 13.65 16.20
C GLN A 299 -23.28 14.60 15.31
N CYS A 300 -23.29 15.89 15.67
CA CYS A 300 -23.83 16.97 14.87
C CYS A 300 -22.71 17.84 14.33
N LEU A 301 -22.57 17.88 13.01
CA LEU A 301 -21.46 18.53 12.31
C LEU A 301 -21.94 19.83 11.67
N MET A 302 -21.42 20.96 12.16
CA MET A 302 -21.82 22.29 11.77
C MET A 302 -21.18 22.67 10.42
N GLN A 303 -22.00 23.29 9.54
CA GLN A 303 -21.55 23.84 8.28
C GLN A 303 -22.06 25.28 8.07
N LEU A 304 -21.32 26.02 7.26
CA LEU A 304 -21.69 27.34 6.77
C LEU A 304 -21.98 27.25 5.29
N VAL A 305 -23.05 27.89 4.84
CA VAL A 305 -23.31 27.99 3.41
C VAL A 305 -22.22 28.82 2.75
N ASN A 306 -21.58 28.25 1.72
CA ASN A 306 -20.63 28.96 0.89
C ASN A 306 -21.40 29.93 -0.03
N VAL A 307 -21.55 31.17 0.41
CA VAL A 307 -21.97 32.25 -0.49
C VAL A 307 -20.81 32.46 -1.45
N ARG A 308 -20.88 31.96 -2.69
CA ARG A 308 -20.04 32.50 -3.75
C ARG A 308 -20.46 33.95 -3.85
N GLU A 309 -19.64 34.87 -3.31
CA GLU A 309 -19.70 36.29 -3.65
C GLU A 309 -19.70 36.35 -5.17
N GLY A 310 -20.81 36.85 -5.71
CA GLY A 310 -21.03 36.86 -7.15
C GLY A 310 -19.81 37.47 -7.81
N LEU A 311 -19.33 36.81 -8.87
CA LEU A 311 -18.62 37.49 -9.92
C LEU A 311 -19.50 38.68 -10.30
N GLU A 312 -19.16 39.87 -9.80
CA GLU A 312 -19.68 41.14 -10.32
C GLU A 312 -19.58 41.02 -11.83
N ARG A 313 -20.75 41.02 -12.48
CA ARG A 313 -20.83 41.15 -13.92
C ARG A 313 -20.01 42.39 -14.25
N LEU A 314 -18.85 42.18 -14.85
CA LEU A 314 -18.15 43.20 -15.60
C LEU A 314 -19.01 43.54 -16.84
N ASP A 315 -20.11 44.20 -16.60
CA ASP A 315 -20.82 44.99 -17.63
C ASP A 315 -20.06 46.28 -17.74
N ARG A 316 -19.10 46.33 -18.67
CA ARG A 316 -18.73 47.56 -19.41
C ARG A 316 -18.03 47.18 -20.70
#